data_49e6fb6e1aa1da30e1474cde8a79a84e
#
_entry.id   49e6fb6e1aa1da30e1474cde8a79a84e
#
_cell.length_a   1.000
_cell.length_b   1.000
_cell.length_c   1.000
_cell.angle_alpha   90.00
_cell.angle_beta   90.00
_cell.angle_gamma   90.00
#
_symmetry.space_group_name_H-M   'P 1'
#
loop_
_entity.id
_entity.type
_entity.pdbx_description
1 polymer ?
#
loop_
_entity_poly.entity_id
_entity_poly.type
_entity_poly.pdbx_seq_one_letter_code
_entity_poly.pdbx_strand_id
1 'polypeptide(L)'
;MKRNGVHLIDPVSFRRVGFIPTGIGTHGLYPSRDGRLLYVTNRGWNTLKAGRHGPGSVTVIDPIARKVVATWTIPGGGSPDMGNVTADGKELWVSGRYDDEVYVFDTRTGALTHRIPVGREPHGLCVWPQPGRYSLGHTGNMR
;
A
#
# COMPACT_ATOMS: atom_id res chain seq x y z
N MET A 1 -11.48 1.46 -7.86
CA MET A 1 -11.93 0.90 -6.58
C MET A 1 -13.00 -0.21 -6.68
N LYS A 2 -13.78 -0.33 -7.73
CA LYS A 2 -14.87 -1.33 -7.81
C LYS A 2 -14.44 -2.78 -8.05
N ARG A 3 -13.17 -3.06 -8.34
CA ARG A 3 -12.67 -4.39 -8.71
C ARG A 3 -11.60 -4.96 -7.79
N ASN A 4 -11.35 -4.46 -6.64
CA ASN A 4 -10.52 -5.04 -5.58
C ASN A 4 -9.32 -5.87 -6.10
N GLY A 5 -8.42 -5.22 -6.84
CA GLY A 5 -7.26 -5.90 -7.41
C GLY A 5 -6.43 -5.04 -8.36
N VAL A 6 -5.35 -5.62 -8.82
CA VAL A 6 -4.36 -5.00 -9.70
C VAL A 6 -4.48 -5.56 -11.12
N HIS A 7 -4.62 -4.69 -12.11
CA HIS A 7 -4.57 -5.07 -13.52
C HIS A 7 -3.13 -5.14 -14.00
N LEU A 8 -2.80 -6.18 -14.75
CA LEU A 8 -1.54 -6.32 -15.46
C LEU A 8 -1.71 -5.78 -16.87
N ILE A 9 -0.87 -4.84 -17.23
CA ILE A 9 -0.86 -4.20 -18.55
C ILE A 9 0.45 -4.53 -19.23
N ASP A 10 0.38 -5.01 -20.45
CA ASP A 10 1.55 -5.17 -21.31
C ASP A 10 2.03 -3.79 -21.82
N PRO A 11 3.30 -3.39 -21.57
CA PRO A 11 3.78 -2.05 -21.90
C PRO A 11 4.02 -1.82 -23.40
N VAL A 12 4.01 -2.86 -24.22
CA VAL A 12 4.21 -2.76 -25.67
C VAL A 12 2.87 -2.66 -26.39
N SER A 13 1.96 -3.59 -26.10
CA SER A 13 0.64 -3.62 -26.73
C SER A 13 -0.39 -2.74 -26.03
N PHE A 14 -0.10 -2.22 -24.83
CA PHE A 14 -1.01 -1.47 -23.94
C PHE A 14 -2.30 -2.21 -23.62
N ARG A 15 -2.30 -3.54 -23.73
CA ARG A 15 -3.47 -4.37 -23.44
C ARG A 15 -3.39 -4.94 -22.02
N ARG A 16 -4.54 -5.13 -21.43
CA ARG A 16 -4.65 -5.88 -20.20
C ARG A 16 -4.38 -7.36 -20.45
N VAL A 17 -3.35 -7.89 -19.80
CA VAL A 17 -2.92 -9.30 -19.91
C VAL A 17 -3.22 -10.13 -18.67
N GLY A 18 -3.73 -9.50 -17.60
CA GLY A 18 -4.07 -10.25 -16.38
C GLY A 18 -4.72 -9.39 -15.31
N PHE A 19 -5.07 -10.05 -14.21
CA PHE A 19 -5.65 -9.44 -13.01
C PHE A 19 -5.25 -10.24 -11.78
N ILE A 20 -4.81 -9.56 -10.74
CA ILE A 20 -4.47 -10.16 -9.44
C ILE A 20 -5.47 -9.62 -8.42
N PRO A 21 -6.36 -10.47 -7.86
CA PRO A 21 -7.25 -10.05 -6.78
C PRO A 21 -6.47 -9.63 -5.54
N THR A 22 -6.96 -8.62 -4.83
CA THR A 22 -6.42 -8.15 -3.55
C THR A 22 -7.55 -7.96 -2.54
N GLY A 23 -7.29 -7.25 -1.44
CA GLY A 23 -8.34 -6.89 -0.48
C GLY A 23 -9.30 -5.82 -0.99
N ILE A 24 -10.34 -5.56 -0.21
CA ILE A 24 -11.40 -4.60 -0.53
C ILE A 24 -10.85 -3.17 -0.56
N GLY A 25 -11.22 -2.41 -1.58
CA GLY A 25 -10.84 -1.00 -1.69
C GLY A 25 -9.38 -0.79 -2.08
N THR A 26 -8.83 -1.62 -2.99
CA THR A 26 -7.48 -1.49 -3.54
C THR A 26 -7.17 -0.05 -3.94
N HIS A 27 -6.06 0.51 -3.45
CA HIS A 27 -5.73 1.91 -3.66
C HIS A 27 -4.25 2.17 -3.97
N GLY A 28 -3.35 2.15 -2.98
CA GLY A 28 -1.94 2.45 -3.18
C GLY A 28 -1.11 1.23 -3.60
N LEU A 29 -0.07 1.45 -4.39
CA LEU A 29 0.85 0.42 -4.86
C LEU A 29 2.29 0.91 -4.66
N TYR A 30 3.09 0.18 -3.87
CA TYR A 30 4.44 0.56 -3.47
C TYR A 30 5.39 -0.62 -3.67
N PRO A 31 6.36 -0.55 -4.60
CA PRO A 31 7.36 -1.60 -4.74
C PRO A 31 8.30 -1.64 -3.53
N SER A 32 8.76 -2.83 -3.17
CA SER A 32 9.88 -2.99 -2.26
C SER A 32 11.15 -2.37 -2.85
N ARG A 33 12.14 -2.03 -2.03
CA ARG A 33 13.38 -1.37 -2.49
C ARG A 33 14.19 -2.21 -3.47
N ASP A 34 14.12 -3.51 -3.34
CA ASP A 34 14.77 -4.46 -4.26
C ASP A 34 13.92 -4.80 -5.50
N GLY A 35 12.69 -4.28 -5.58
CA GLY A 35 11.76 -4.51 -6.68
C GLY A 35 11.15 -5.91 -6.73
N ARG A 36 11.38 -6.76 -5.73
CA ARG A 36 10.90 -8.15 -5.71
C ARG A 36 9.46 -8.28 -5.27
N LEU A 37 8.96 -7.33 -4.52
CA LEU A 37 7.59 -7.33 -3.98
C LEU A 37 6.88 -6.03 -4.33
N LEU A 38 5.55 -6.11 -4.39
CA LEU A 38 4.65 -4.97 -4.51
C LEU A 38 3.67 -4.99 -3.34
N TYR A 39 3.72 -3.96 -2.51
CA TYR A 39 2.77 -3.74 -1.42
C TYR A 39 1.55 -3.01 -1.95
N VAL A 40 0.37 -3.57 -1.75
CA VAL A 40 -0.90 -3.01 -2.25
C VAL A 40 -1.80 -2.73 -1.06
N THR A 41 -2.08 -1.46 -0.82
CA THR A 41 -2.99 -1.05 0.26
C THR A 41 -4.43 -1.27 -0.16
N ASN A 42 -5.24 -1.81 0.74
CA ASN A 42 -6.66 -2.06 0.57
C ASN A 42 -7.41 -1.37 1.71
N ARG A 43 -8.17 -0.34 1.40
CA ARG A 43 -8.83 0.51 2.42
C ARG A 43 -9.92 -0.17 3.23
N GLY A 44 -10.34 -1.38 2.80
CA GLY A 44 -11.48 -2.07 3.40
C GLY A 44 -12.85 -1.60 2.90
N TRP A 45 -12.89 -0.56 2.06
CA TRP A 45 -14.12 0.04 1.57
C TRP A 45 -14.02 0.41 0.08
N ASN A 46 -15.10 0.20 -0.66
CA ASN A 46 -15.24 0.59 -2.07
C ASN A 46 -15.93 1.97 -2.25
N THR A 47 -16.03 2.74 -1.20
CA THR A 47 -16.68 4.05 -1.15
C THR A 47 -15.72 5.11 -0.63
N LEU A 48 -16.03 6.38 -0.90
CA LEU A 48 -15.30 7.53 -0.37
C LEU A 48 -15.79 7.93 1.03
N LYS A 49 -16.97 7.46 1.44
CA LYS A 49 -17.51 7.66 2.79
C LYS A 49 -17.50 6.31 3.49
N ALA A 50 -16.65 6.16 4.48
CA ALA A 50 -16.46 4.91 5.18
C ALA A 50 -16.33 5.13 6.69
N GLY A 51 -16.58 4.09 7.46
CA GLY A 51 -16.38 4.10 8.91
C GLY A 51 -14.94 3.84 9.28
N ARG A 52 -14.64 4.06 10.57
CA ARG A 52 -13.33 3.76 11.17
C ARG A 52 -13.14 2.25 11.32
N HIS A 53 -11.89 1.83 11.42
CA HIS A 53 -11.49 0.45 11.74
C HIS A 53 -12.12 -0.61 10.81
N GLY A 54 -12.17 -0.29 9.50
CA GLY A 54 -12.65 -1.20 8.47
C GLY A 54 -11.73 -2.41 8.26
N PRO A 55 -12.17 -3.38 7.42
CA PRO A 55 -11.42 -4.59 7.14
C PRO A 55 -10.28 -4.35 6.12
N GLY A 56 -9.55 -3.24 6.28
CA GLY A 56 -8.41 -2.92 5.43
C GLY A 56 -7.22 -3.85 5.67
N SER A 57 -6.36 -3.92 4.68
CA SER A 57 -5.19 -4.81 4.69
C SER A 57 -4.10 -4.31 3.75
N VAL A 58 -2.94 -4.93 3.81
CA VAL A 58 -1.90 -4.80 2.78
C VAL A 58 -1.73 -6.15 2.09
N THR A 59 -1.97 -6.21 0.79
CA THR A 59 -1.68 -7.39 -0.02
C THR A 59 -0.26 -7.29 -0.57
N VAL A 60 0.52 -8.35 -0.39
CA VAL A 60 1.90 -8.45 -0.91
C VAL A 60 1.90 -9.31 -2.15
N ILE A 61 2.38 -8.78 -3.25
CA ILE A 61 2.40 -9.44 -4.56
C ILE A 61 3.86 -9.67 -4.97
N ASP A 62 4.16 -10.87 -5.47
CA ASP A 62 5.32 -11.12 -6.30
C ASP A 62 4.97 -10.73 -7.75
N PRO A 63 5.53 -9.64 -8.30
CA PRO A 63 5.18 -9.16 -9.63
C PRO A 63 5.72 -10.07 -10.76
N ILE A 64 6.77 -10.83 -10.51
CA ILE A 64 7.34 -11.78 -11.50
C ILE A 64 6.48 -13.04 -11.56
N ALA A 65 6.18 -13.62 -10.41
CA ALA A 65 5.29 -14.79 -10.33
C ALA A 65 3.81 -14.42 -10.54
N ARG A 66 3.47 -13.12 -10.55
CA ARG A 66 2.12 -12.58 -10.73
C ARG A 66 1.10 -13.14 -9.75
N LYS A 67 1.49 -13.29 -8.50
CA LYS A 67 0.65 -13.88 -7.45
C LYS A 67 0.76 -13.15 -6.12
N VAL A 68 -0.28 -13.27 -5.30
CA VAL A 68 -0.26 -12.85 -3.90
C VAL A 68 0.61 -13.83 -3.13
N VAL A 69 1.56 -13.32 -2.35
CA VAL A 69 2.45 -14.10 -1.48
C VAL A 69 2.14 -13.92 0.00
N ALA A 70 1.52 -12.81 0.38
CA ALA A 70 1.06 -12.55 1.75
C ALA A 70 -0.09 -11.55 1.78
N THR A 71 -0.83 -11.53 2.89
CA THR A 71 -1.78 -10.46 3.22
C THR A 71 -1.56 -10.09 4.68
N TRP A 72 -1.25 -8.81 4.92
CA TRP A 72 -1.05 -8.27 6.26
C TRP A 72 -2.37 -7.63 6.74
N THR A 73 -2.82 -8.06 7.90
CA THR A 73 -4.01 -7.51 8.54
C THR A 73 -3.64 -6.41 9.53
N ILE A 74 -4.62 -5.55 9.84
CA ILE A 74 -4.46 -4.49 10.83
C ILE A 74 -5.22 -4.92 12.08
N PRO A 75 -4.53 -5.26 13.19
CA PRO A 75 -5.20 -5.61 14.44
C PRO A 75 -6.16 -4.50 14.89
N GLY A 76 -7.40 -4.84 15.20
CA GLY A 76 -8.46 -3.89 15.53
C GLY A 76 -9.08 -3.16 14.34
N GLY A 77 -8.72 -3.59 13.11
CA GLY A 77 -9.21 -2.96 11.89
C GLY A 77 -8.42 -1.71 11.47
N GLY A 78 -8.59 -1.30 10.21
CA GLY A 78 -7.92 -0.12 9.67
C GLY A 78 -8.30 0.18 8.23
N SER A 79 -7.80 1.29 7.71
CA SER A 79 -8.09 1.78 6.37
C SER A 79 -6.81 2.27 5.65
N PRO A 80 -5.82 1.39 5.41
CA PRO A 80 -4.55 1.79 4.80
C PRO A 80 -4.79 2.34 3.38
N ASP A 81 -4.31 3.55 3.15
CA ASP A 81 -4.57 4.30 1.92
C ASP A 81 -3.28 4.53 1.13
N MET A 82 -2.61 5.64 1.34
CA MET A 82 -1.40 6.01 0.60
C MET A 82 -0.19 6.04 1.51
N GLY A 83 1.00 5.76 0.96
CA GLY A 83 2.18 5.66 1.79
C GLY A 83 3.48 5.62 1.03
N ASN A 84 4.49 5.11 1.70
CA ASN A 84 5.85 5.04 1.19
C ASN A 84 6.66 3.97 1.93
N VAL A 85 7.66 3.42 1.26
CA VAL A 85 8.64 2.52 1.87
C VAL A 85 9.85 3.32 2.32
N THR A 86 10.39 3.05 3.51
CA THR A 86 11.62 3.69 4.01
C THR A 86 12.81 3.47 3.09
N ALA A 87 13.82 4.34 3.17
CA ALA A 87 15.01 4.27 2.31
C ALA A 87 15.76 2.94 2.42
N ASP A 88 15.79 2.36 3.61
CA ASP A 88 16.40 1.04 3.88
C ASP A 88 15.47 -0.15 3.56
N GLY A 89 14.24 0.12 3.17
CA GLY A 89 13.25 -0.88 2.79
C GLY A 89 12.62 -1.65 3.93
N LYS A 90 12.93 -1.31 5.19
CA LYS A 90 12.49 -2.10 6.36
C LYS A 90 11.08 -1.81 6.80
N GLU A 91 10.55 -0.64 6.47
CA GLU A 91 9.23 -0.23 6.91
C GLU A 91 8.39 0.26 5.75
N LEU A 92 7.10 -0.07 5.78
CA LEU A 92 6.06 0.52 4.95
C LEU A 92 5.21 1.42 5.84
N TRP A 93 5.21 2.72 5.54
CA TRP A 93 4.41 3.73 6.21
C TRP A 93 3.21 4.07 5.36
N VAL A 94 2.00 3.97 5.89
CA VAL A 94 0.76 4.27 5.16
C VAL A 94 -0.22 5.06 6.00
N SER A 95 -0.91 5.99 5.37
CA SER A 95 -1.99 6.71 6.02
C SER A 95 -3.19 5.79 6.26
N GLY A 96 -3.81 5.89 7.42
CA GLY A 96 -5.08 5.26 7.78
C GLY A 96 -6.21 6.27 7.59
N ARG A 97 -6.67 6.45 6.34
CA ARG A 97 -7.51 7.56 5.92
C ARG A 97 -8.74 7.81 6.79
N TYR A 98 -9.45 6.75 7.14
CA TYR A 98 -10.69 6.87 7.92
C TYR A 98 -10.48 6.69 9.42
N ASP A 99 -9.23 6.49 9.85
CA ASP A 99 -8.89 6.20 11.25
C ASP A 99 -8.13 7.34 11.92
N ASP A 100 -7.74 8.39 11.12
CA ASP A 100 -6.97 9.53 11.59
C ASP A 100 -5.60 9.12 12.15
N GLU A 101 -4.99 8.10 11.51
CA GLU A 101 -3.74 7.49 11.94
C GLU A 101 -2.76 7.31 10.77
N VAL A 102 -1.51 7.07 11.10
CA VAL A 102 -0.51 6.49 10.21
C VAL A 102 -0.14 5.12 10.76
N TYR A 103 -0.08 4.13 9.88
CA TYR A 103 0.36 2.77 10.19
C TYR A 103 1.78 2.55 9.73
N VAL A 104 2.57 1.84 10.55
CA VAL A 104 3.92 1.41 10.19
C VAL A 104 3.97 -0.12 10.23
N PHE A 105 4.35 -0.72 9.13
CA PHE A 105 4.53 -2.18 9.02
C PHE A 105 6.01 -2.51 8.85
N ASP A 106 6.49 -3.51 9.58
CA ASP A 106 7.76 -4.18 9.29
C ASP A 106 7.62 -4.97 7.98
N THR A 107 8.43 -4.66 6.97
CA THR A 107 8.28 -5.26 5.63
C THR A 107 8.72 -6.71 5.56
N ARG A 108 9.55 -7.17 6.49
CA ARG A 108 10.03 -8.56 6.55
C ARG A 108 8.98 -9.50 7.16
N THR A 109 8.25 -9.03 8.16
CA THR A 109 7.27 -9.86 8.92
C THR A 109 5.84 -9.57 8.55
N GLY A 110 5.55 -8.37 8.03
CA GLY A 110 4.20 -7.86 7.82
C GLY A 110 3.50 -7.41 9.10
N ALA A 111 4.20 -7.39 10.22
CA ALA A 111 3.64 -6.95 11.49
C ALA A 111 3.38 -5.44 11.50
N LEU A 112 2.22 -5.05 11.99
CA LEU A 112 1.95 -3.65 12.33
C LEU A 112 2.74 -3.30 13.60
N THR A 113 3.73 -2.43 13.48
CA THR A 113 4.60 -2.03 14.59
C THR A 113 4.12 -0.78 15.30
N HIS A 114 3.51 0.16 14.57
CA HIS A 114 3.03 1.41 15.14
C HIS A 114 1.70 1.83 14.53
N ARG A 115 0.90 2.48 15.37
CA ARG A 115 -0.27 3.30 15.03
C ARG A 115 -0.01 4.70 15.58
N ILE A 116 0.08 5.67 14.71
CA ILE A 116 0.46 7.05 15.07
C ILE A 116 -0.76 7.94 14.84
N PRO A 117 -1.41 8.45 15.89
CA PRO A 117 -2.49 9.42 15.73
C PRO A 117 -2.02 10.68 15.00
N VAL A 118 -2.80 11.13 14.01
CA VAL A 118 -2.52 12.32 13.23
C VAL A 118 -3.81 13.15 13.03
N GLY A 119 -3.76 14.16 12.17
CA GLY A 119 -4.94 14.95 11.81
C GLY A 119 -5.98 14.12 11.04
N ARG A 120 -7.16 14.71 10.85
CA ARG A 120 -8.32 14.04 10.22
C ARG A 120 -8.07 13.70 8.76
N GLU A 121 -8.52 12.51 8.37
CA GLU A 121 -8.50 11.98 7.01
C GLU A 121 -7.12 12.09 6.30
N PRO A 122 -6.01 11.60 6.90
CA PRO A 122 -4.71 11.63 6.25
C PRO A 122 -4.80 10.86 4.93
N HIS A 123 -4.35 11.48 3.83
CA HIS A 123 -4.44 10.86 2.51
C HIS A 123 -3.07 10.58 1.90
N GLY A 124 -2.27 11.61 1.67
CA GLY A 124 -0.92 11.45 1.16
C GLY A 124 0.11 11.31 2.27
N LEU A 125 1.19 10.57 2.01
CA LEU A 125 2.29 10.42 2.94
C LEU A 125 3.61 10.31 2.17
N CYS A 126 4.62 10.99 2.65
CA CYS A 126 5.98 10.88 2.16
C CYS A 126 6.92 10.56 3.33
N VAL A 127 7.79 9.58 3.15
CA VAL A 127 8.87 9.27 4.10
C VAL A 127 10.15 9.91 3.60
N TRP A 128 10.82 10.68 4.44
CA TRP A 128 12.08 11.34 4.15
C TRP A 128 13.18 10.88 5.13
N PRO A 129 14.42 10.70 4.69
CA PRO A 129 14.92 10.79 3.32
C PRO A 129 14.53 9.58 2.46
N GLN A 130 14.50 9.80 1.14
CA GLN A 130 14.33 8.73 0.15
C GLN A 130 15.64 8.49 -0.61
N PRO A 131 15.95 7.25 -1.04
CA PRO A 131 17.10 7.01 -1.90
C PRO A 131 16.90 7.60 -3.28
N GLY A 132 18.00 7.99 -3.92
CA GLY A 132 17.97 8.55 -5.27
C GLY A 132 17.95 10.08 -5.31
N ARG A 133 18.06 10.62 -6.51
CA ARG A 133 18.23 12.05 -6.78
C ARG A 133 16.92 12.81 -6.93
N TYR A 134 15.88 12.13 -7.38
CA TYR A 134 14.59 12.75 -7.70
C TYR A 134 13.45 12.08 -6.96
N SER A 135 12.49 12.87 -6.51
CA SER A 135 11.24 12.36 -5.99
C SER A 135 10.23 12.18 -7.12
N LEU A 136 9.58 11.03 -7.15
CA LEU A 136 8.51 10.72 -8.07
C LEU A 136 7.13 11.00 -7.43
N GLY A 137 6.97 12.17 -6.84
CA GLY A 137 5.75 12.57 -6.19
C GLY A 137 5.44 11.75 -4.92
N HIS A 138 4.18 11.60 -4.58
CA HIS A 138 3.74 10.91 -3.36
C HIS A 138 4.00 9.38 -3.37
N THR A 139 4.30 8.80 -4.49
CA THR A 139 4.70 7.39 -4.57
C THR A 139 6.16 7.17 -4.21
N GLY A 140 6.98 8.22 -4.23
CA GLY A 140 8.29 8.35 -3.62
C GLY A 140 9.32 7.23 -3.86
N ASN A 141 9.10 6.35 -4.83
CA ASN A 141 10.06 5.32 -5.17
C ASN A 141 11.13 5.92 -6.07
N MET A 142 12.17 6.42 -5.45
CA MET A 142 13.32 6.96 -6.16
C MET A 142 14.36 5.86 -6.39
N ARG A 143 14.94 5.89 -7.55
CA ARG A 143 16.12 5.11 -7.92
C ARG A 143 17.30 6.02 -8.16
#